data_3c8d4afe9694f7e21db0b3430ba56429
#
_entry.id   3c8d4afe9694f7e21db0b3430ba56429
#
_cell.length_a   1.000
_cell.length_b   1.000
_cell.length_c   1.000
_cell.angle_alpha   90.00
_cell.angle_beta   90.00
_cell.angle_gamma   90.00
#
_symmetry.space_group_name_H-M   'P 1'
#
loop_
_entity.id
_entity.type
_entity.pdbx_description
1 polymer ?
#
loop_
_entity_poly.entity_id
_entity_poly.type
_entity_poly.pdbx_seq_one_letter_code
_entity_poly.pdbx_strand_id
1 'polypeptide(L)'
;MLAWAGAALALTAALAAAGCTSTPAATSAGTQAGSTTPEVTTAQAGQVFASYVAVADRAASTGDASLALANVTGVQKVTITTQLKAAKSGTGALARYRYGMPAFDLPRQDGYPRWFIASVTRSLVGRPGSPGGTGLALAATGQVLMVFQQSSATAPWLLSSTSQLPAGVSVPSLAADSAGYVATVPLNSGAQLARPDATGPLQAAVVDDGPASPAAKVVAAGNLTTGIYAAARVAMTPPAGDLYQWELEGTHYSNFALRTADGGALVFYAMYLDSAVEVPAILNKGVVNTGPPITVPGYLAFLLAQGQPVPRLRLDAQQLLSFAAVDPPAGTASTAAKIQVIAIGGGLIYASAT
;
A
#
# COMPACT_ATOMS: atom_id res chain seq x y z
N MET A 1 -23.25 -43.67 21.24
CA MET A 1 -23.22 -45.07 20.80
C MET A 1 -23.56 -45.10 19.33
N LEU A 2 -22.59 -45.31 18.46
CA LEU A 2 -22.65 -46.07 17.23
C LEU A 2 -21.24 -46.04 16.61
N ALA A 3 -20.61 -47.19 16.71
CA ALA A 3 -19.33 -47.49 16.07
C ALA A 3 -19.60 -47.93 14.64
N TRP A 4 -18.73 -47.55 13.69
CA TRP A 4 -18.60 -48.25 12.40
C TRP A 4 -17.13 -48.54 12.14
N ALA A 5 -16.87 -49.81 11.98
CA ALA A 5 -15.60 -50.45 11.73
C ALA A 5 -15.43 -50.73 10.23
N GLY A 6 -14.18 -50.70 9.78
CA GLY A 6 -13.62 -51.71 8.88
C GLY A 6 -13.68 -51.48 7.39
N ALA A 7 -12.52 -51.42 6.73
CA ALA A 7 -12.04 -52.48 5.85
C ALA A 7 -10.69 -52.11 5.21
N ALA A 8 -9.68 -52.87 5.52
CA ALA A 8 -8.38 -52.92 4.83
C ALA A 8 -8.51 -53.80 3.59
N LEU A 9 -7.95 -53.35 2.44
CA LEU A 9 -7.68 -54.24 1.30
C LEU A 9 -6.20 -54.13 0.94
N ALA A 10 -5.49 -55.17 1.22
CA ALA A 10 -4.13 -55.41 0.73
C ALA A 10 -4.20 -56.05 -0.65
N LEU A 11 -3.46 -55.52 -1.61
CA LEU A 11 -3.20 -56.17 -2.90
C LEU A 11 -1.71 -56.29 -3.11
N THR A 12 -1.21 -57.52 -2.97
CA THR A 12 0.12 -57.96 -3.40
C THR A 12 0.08 -58.31 -4.87
N ALA A 13 1.03 -57.84 -5.67
CA ALA A 13 1.29 -58.38 -6.98
C ALA A 13 2.79 -58.38 -7.30
N ALA A 14 3.20 -59.49 -7.89
CA ALA A 14 4.53 -60.10 -7.94
C ALA A 14 5.52 -59.43 -8.91
N LEU A 15 6.82 -59.66 -8.61
CA LEU A 15 7.99 -59.42 -9.47
C LEU A 15 7.92 -60.23 -10.77
N ALA A 16 8.31 -59.59 -11.87
CA ALA A 16 8.91 -60.26 -13.03
C ALA A 16 10.18 -59.47 -13.42
N ALA A 17 11.33 -60.10 -13.22
CA ALA A 17 12.60 -59.63 -13.71
C ALA A 17 12.78 -60.03 -15.19
N ALA A 18 12.98 -59.05 -16.08
CA ALA A 18 13.53 -59.28 -17.41
C ALA A 18 14.70 -58.31 -17.62
N GLY A 19 15.89 -58.84 -17.62
CA GLY A 19 17.09 -58.08 -17.94
C GLY A 19 17.19 -57.81 -19.43
N CYS A 20 17.44 -56.54 -19.78
CA CYS A 20 17.97 -56.14 -21.06
C CYS A 20 19.09 -55.13 -20.83
N THR A 21 20.31 -55.58 -21.17
CA THR A 21 21.49 -54.71 -21.28
C THR A 21 21.28 -53.73 -22.44
N SER A 22 21.12 -52.47 -22.14
CA SER A 22 21.14 -51.38 -23.11
C SER A 22 22.30 -50.45 -22.81
N THR A 23 23.15 -50.29 -23.82
CA THR A 23 24.23 -49.32 -23.98
C THR A 23 23.81 -47.93 -23.57
N PRO A 24 24.64 -47.14 -22.84
CA PRO A 24 24.28 -45.75 -22.53
C PRO A 24 24.42 -44.91 -23.79
N ALA A 25 23.29 -44.55 -24.39
CA ALA A 25 23.25 -43.44 -25.34
C ALA A 25 23.58 -42.14 -24.58
N ALA A 26 24.62 -41.45 -25.00
CA ALA A 26 24.93 -40.11 -24.50
C ALA A 26 23.77 -39.19 -24.80
N THR A 27 22.92 -38.98 -23.83
CA THR A 27 21.88 -37.97 -23.88
C THR A 27 22.58 -36.60 -23.78
N SER A 28 22.76 -35.95 -24.91
CA SER A 28 23.05 -34.53 -24.94
C SER A 28 21.97 -33.82 -24.12
N ALA A 29 22.32 -33.40 -22.92
CA ALA A 29 21.51 -32.46 -22.14
C ALA A 29 21.43 -31.18 -22.99
N GLY A 30 20.40 -31.09 -23.84
CA GLY A 30 19.98 -29.86 -24.42
C GLY A 30 19.63 -28.92 -23.28
N THR A 31 20.53 -27.96 -23.03
CA THR A 31 20.23 -26.81 -22.21
C THR A 31 18.99 -26.16 -22.85
N GLN A 32 17.81 -26.45 -22.33
CA GLN A 32 16.64 -25.61 -22.59
C GLN A 32 17.06 -24.23 -22.13
N ALA A 33 17.43 -23.37 -23.07
CA ALA A 33 17.52 -21.95 -22.83
C ALA A 33 16.12 -21.54 -22.36
N GLY A 34 15.95 -21.47 -21.06
CA GLY A 34 14.74 -20.91 -20.45
C GLY A 34 14.56 -19.55 -21.12
N SER A 35 13.39 -19.32 -21.67
CA SER A 35 12.99 -18.02 -22.22
C SER A 35 13.02 -17.02 -21.08
N THR A 36 14.21 -16.46 -20.82
CA THR A 36 14.36 -15.37 -19.84
C THR A 36 13.69 -14.16 -20.45
N THR A 37 12.52 -13.85 -19.94
CA THR A 37 11.85 -12.59 -20.29
C THR A 37 12.83 -11.46 -19.96
N PRO A 38 13.13 -10.54 -20.91
CA PRO A 38 14.12 -9.49 -20.68
C PRO A 38 13.79 -8.67 -19.44
N GLU A 39 14.76 -8.46 -18.58
CA GLU A 39 14.57 -7.62 -17.38
C GLU A 39 14.36 -6.16 -17.76
N VAL A 40 13.71 -5.39 -16.87
CA VAL A 40 13.50 -3.95 -17.08
C VAL A 40 14.82 -3.23 -16.93
N THR A 41 15.28 -2.54 -17.96
CA THR A 41 16.50 -1.74 -17.91
C THR A 41 16.26 -0.36 -17.30
N THR A 42 17.30 0.29 -16.78
CA THR A 42 17.25 1.69 -16.30
C THR A 42 16.72 2.65 -17.38
N ALA A 43 17.11 2.44 -18.64
CA ALA A 43 16.62 3.25 -19.75
C ALA A 43 15.11 3.09 -19.96
N GLN A 44 14.60 1.86 -19.90
CA GLN A 44 13.16 1.58 -19.99
C GLN A 44 12.39 2.19 -18.81
N ALA A 45 12.88 2.04 -17.57
CA ALA A 45 12.29 2.65 -16.39
C ALA A 45 12.25 4.18 -16.53
N GLY A 46 13.31 4.79 -17.06
CA GLY A 46 13.38 6.22 -17.37
C GLY A 46 12.32 6.67 -18.40
N GLN A 47 12.11 5.88 -19.46
CA GLN A 47 11.07 6.15 -20.46
C GLN A 47 9.66 6.03 -19.88
N VAL A 48 9.40 4.99 -19.07
CA VAL A 48 8.12 4.79 -18.35
C VAL A 48 7.83 5.97 -17.44
N PHE A 49 8.81 6.36 -16.64
CA PHE A 49 8.66 7.51 -15.73
C PHE A 49 8.40 8.81 -16.48
N ALA A 50 9.17 9.11 -17.52
CA ALA A 50 8.99 10.33 -18.33
C ALA A 50 7.62 10.37 -19.02
N SER A 51 7.17 9.22 -19.56
CA SER A 51 5.83 9.08 -20.15
C SER A 51 4.75 9.32 -19.12
N TYR A 52 4.86 8.73 -17.92
CA TYR A 52 3.93 8.97 -16.82
C TYR A 52 3.83 10.46 -16.47
N VAL A 53 4.98 11.12 -16.27
CA VAL A 53 5.03 12.54 -15.89
C VAL A 53 4.36 13.43 -16.95
N ALA A 54 4.64 13.19 -18.22
CA ALA A 54 4.05 13.95 -19.33
C ALA A 54 2.53 13.80 -19.41
N VAL A 55 2.01 12.57 -19.25
CA VAL A 55 0.57 12.29 -19.27
C VAL A 55 -0.11 12.86 -18.03
N ALA A 56 0.48 12.69 -16.85
CA ALA A 56 -0.06 13.22 -15.59
C ALA A 56 -0.11 14.76 -15.58
N ASP A 57 0.93 15.43 -16.08
CA ASP A 57 0.96 16.90 -16.22
C ASP A 57 -0.11 17.39 -17.19
N ARG A 58 -0.27 16.73 -18.33
CA ARG A 58 -1.33 17.04 -19.30
C ARG A 58 -2.71 16.82 -18.69
N ALA A 59 -2.95 15.66 -18.05
CA ALA A 59 -4.23 15.38 -17.41
C ALA A 59 -4.58 16.42 -16.35
N ALA A 60 -3.63 16.82 -15.50
CA ALA A 60 -3.83 17.83 -14.47
C ALA A 60 -4.07 19.22 -15.05
N SER A 61 -3.40 19.60 -16.16
CA SER A 61 -3.56 20.91 -16.79
C SER A 61 -4.86 21.05 -17.58
N THR A 62 -5.38 19.95 -18.13
CA THR A 62 -6.62 19.94 -18.94
C THR A 62 -7.86 19.48 -18.19
N GLY A 63 -7.68 18.86 -17.00
CA GLY A 63 -8.76 18.19 -16.28
C GLY A 63 -9.24 16.90 -16.95
N ASP A 64 -8.44 16.29 -17.85
CA ASP A 64 -8.82 15.10 -18.60
C ASP A 64 -8.76 13.83 -17.72
N ALA A 65 -9.95 13.37 -17.33
CA ALA A 65 -10.12 12.20 -16.50
C ALA A 65 -9.65 10.90 -17.18
N SER A 66 -9.81 10.78 -18.48
CA SER A 66 -9.42 9.59 -19.24
C SER A 66 -7.90 9.43 -19.22
N LEU A 67 -7.18 10.52 -19.49
CA LEU A 67 -5.71 10.54 -19.41
C LEU A 67 -5.22 10.25 -18.00
N ALA A 68 -5.84 10.84 -16.97
CA ALA A 68 -5.45 10.63 -15.57
C ALA A 68 -5.59 9.17 -15.16
N LEU A 69 -6.69 8.49 -15.57
CA LEU A 69 -6.98 7.10 -15.18
C LEU A 69 -6.27 6.07 -16.06
N ALA A 70 -5.94 6.37 -17.31
CA ALA A 70 -5.23 5.46 -18.19
C ALA A 70 -3.78 5.19 -17.75
N ASN A 71 -3.22 6.03 -16.89
CA ASN A 71 -1.80 6.03 -16.53
C ASN A 71 -1.53 5.47 -15.11
N VAL A 72 -2.59 4.99 -14.43
CA VAL A 72 -2.53 4.55 -13.03
C VAL A 72 -3.28 3.24 -12.80
N THR A 73 -2.88 2.51 -11.75
CA THR A 73 -3.51 1.29 -11.27
C THR A 73 -3.52 1.25 -9.73
N GLY A 74 -4.01 0.20 -9.13
CA GLY A 74 -3.94 -0.03 -7.69
C GLY A 74 -4.43 1.16 -6.85
N VAL A 75 -3.71 1.45 -5.78
CA VAL A 75 -3.98 2.56 -4.85
C VAL A 75 -4.05 3.91 -5.56
N GLN A 76 -3.13 4.14 -6.51
CA GLN A 76 -3.06 5.41 -7.22
C GLN A 76 -4.31 5.66 -8.07
N LYS A 77 -4.88 4.63 -8.69
CA LYS A 77 -6.12 4.75 -9.48
C LYS A 77 -7.30 5.20 -8.61
N VAL A 78 -7.43 4.63 -7.43
CA VAL A 78 -8.51 5.00 -6.48
C VAL A 78 -8.33 6.45 -6.02
N THR A 79 -7.10 6.83 -5.64
CA THR A 79 -6.77 8.20 -5.22
C THR A 79 -7.08 9.22 -6.32
N ILE A 80 -6.67 8.95 -7.56
CA ILE A 80 -6.95 9.84 -8.70
C ILE A 80 -8.45 9.91 -8.98
N THR A 81 -9.18 8.80 -8.89
CA THR A 81 -10.64 8.79 -9.05
C THR A 81 -11.32 9.72 -8.05
N THR A 82 -10.85 9.73 -6.80
CA THR A 82 -11.39 10.63 -5.76
C THR A 82 -11.04 12.10 -6.04
N GLN A 83 -9.81 12.38 -6.47
CA GLN A 83 -9.43 13.73 -6.88
C GLN A 83 -10.27 14.25 -8.05
N LEU A 84 -10.59 13.39 -9.02
CA LEU A 84 -11.50 13.73 -10.12
C LEU A 84 -12.93 14.04 -9.64
N LYS A 85 -13.44 13.30 -8.65
CA LYS A 85 -14.73 13.62 -8.02
C LYS A 85 -14.68 14.99 -7.34
N ALA A 86 -13.62 15.30 -6.59
CA ALA A 86 -13.42 16.59 -5.95
C ALA A 86 -13.33 17.73 -6.98
N ALA A 87 -12.61 17.51 -8.08
CA ALA A 87 -12.51 18.49 -9.17
C ALA A 87 -13.89 18.75 -9.83
N LYS A 88 -14.66 17.69 -10.09
CA LYS A 88 -16.02 17.79 -10.67
C LYS A 88 -17.00 18.52 -9.75
N SER A 89 -16.86 18.41 -8.44
CA SER A 89 -17.68 19.14 -7.46
C SER A 89 -17.20 20.57 -7.19
N GLY A 90 -16.11 21.01 -7.81
CA GLY A 90 -15.52 22.33 -7.59
C GLY A 90 -14.78 22.49 -6.26
N THR A 91 -14.59 21.40 -5.50
CA THR A 91 -13.94 21.43 -4.17
C THR A 91 -12.45 21.09 -4.23
N GLY A 92 -11.92 20.74 -5.41
CA GLY A 92 -10.53 20.38 -5.61
C GLY A 92 -10.11 20.41 -7.07
N ALA A 93 -8.89 19.94 -7.33
CA ALA A 93 -8.35 19.76 -8.68
C ALA A 93 -7.40 18.56 -8.68
N LEU A 94 -7.08 18.02 -9.85
CA LEU A 94 -5.98 17.07 -9.99
C LEU A 94 -4.68 17.76 -9.56
N ALA A 95 -3.95 17.13 -8.66
CA ALA A 95 -2.68 17.66 -8.19
C ALA A 95 -1.66 17.60 -9.33
N ARG A 96 -1.00 18.73 -9.59
CA ARG A 96 0.07 18.88 -10.57
C ARG A 96 1.41 18.94 -9.87
N TYR A 97 2.38 18.15 -10.34
CA TYR A 97 3.69 18.08 -9.73
C TYR A 97 4.83 18.34 -10.72
N ARG A 98 5.90 18.94 -10.22
CA ARG A 98 7.22 18.90 -10.86
C ARG A 98 8.05 17.83 -10.18
N TYR A 99 8.82 17.12 -10.98
CA TYR A 99 9.68 16.03 -10.52
C TYR A 99 11.14 16.39 -10.79
N GLY A 100 12.02 16.03 -9.85
CA GLY A 100 13.46 16.07 -10.01
C GLY A 100 13.96 14.88 -10.84
N MET A 101 15.26 14.61 -10.73
CA MET A 101 15.87 13.45 -11.38
C MET A 101 15.52 12.18 -10.57
N PRO A 102 14.92 11.15 -11.20
CA PRO A 102 14.58 9.90 -10.51
C PRO A 102 15.82 9.00 -10.35
N ALA A 103 15.90 8.29 -9.25
CA ALA A 103 16.67 7.07 -9.11
C ALA A 103 15.73 5.86 -9.24
N PHE A 104 16.21 4.76 -9.83
CA PHE A 104 15.40 3.57 -10.08
C PHE A 104 15.97 2.36 -9.36
N ASP A 105 15.12 1.69 -8.60
CA ASP A 105 15.40 0.40 -7.98
C ASP A 105 14.67 -0.67 -8.81
N LEU A 106 15.44 -1.47 -9.53
CA LEU A 106 14.97 -2.45 -10.50
C LEU A 106 15.14 -3.86 -9.91
N PRO A 107 14.07 -4.52 -9.50
CA PRO A 107 14.18 -5.89 -9.00
C PRO A 107 14.37 -6.90 -10.14
N ARG A 108 15.14 -7.98 -9.87
CA ARG A 108 15.12 -9.16 -10.73
C ARG A 108 13.79 -9.88 -10.54
N GLN A 109 13.11 -10.17 -11.63
CA GLN A 109 11.78 -10.77 -11.61
C GLN A 109 11.61 -11.78 -12.71
N ASP A 110 11.14 -12.98 -12.34
CA ASP A 110 10.72 -14.00 -13.27
C ASP A 110 9.23 -13.86 -13.56
N GLY A 111 8.88 -13.45 -14.79
CA GLY A 111 7.49 -13.36 -15.24
C GLY A 111 6.78 -12.06 -14.85
N TYR A 112 5.45 -12.14 -14.70
CA TYR A 112 4.55 -11.02 -14.43
C TYR A 112 3.69 -11.29 -13.19
N PRO A 113 3.21 -10.25 -12.47
CA PRO A 113 3.42 -8.83 -12.77
C PRO A 113 4.85 -8.39 -12.53
N ARG A 114 5.36 -7.49 -13.40
CA ARG A 114 6.63 -6.81 -13.18
C ARG A 114 6.42 -5.49 -12.49
N TRP A 115 7.41 -5.04 -11.75
CA TRP A 115 7.37 -3.77 -11.05
C TRP A 115 8.77 -3.18 -10.85
N PHE A 116 8.83 -1.89 -10.63
CA PHE A 116 10.04 -1.19 -10.19
C PHE A 116 9.66 0.01 -9.34
N ILE A 117 10.64 0.59 -8.65
CA ILE A 117 10.48 1.78 -7.83
C ILE A 117 11.25 2.93 -8.48
N ALA A 118 10.60 4.09 -8.56
CA ALA A 118 11.24 5.35 -8.81
C ALA A 118 11.26 6.18 -7.52
N SER A 119 12.45 6.54 -7.05
CA SER A 119 12.68 7.44 -5.93
C SER A 119 13.00 8.82 -6.47
N VAL A 120 12.17 9.82 -6.17
CA VAL A 120 12.29 11.15 -6.79
C VAL A 120 11.79 12.25 -5.87
N THR A 121 12.42 13.42 -5.91
CA THR A 121 11.85 14.63 -5.31
C THR A 121 10.71 15.13 -6.17
N ARG A 122 9.54 15.40 -5.57
CA ARG A 122 8.43 16.08 -6.24
C ARG A 122 8.05 17.34 -5.51
N SER A 123 7.58 18.35 -6.28
CA SER A 123 7.06 19.60 -5.74
C SER A 123 5.70 19.88 -6.34
N LEU A 124 4.73 20.23 -5.50
CA LEU A 124 3.39 20.61 -5.93
C LEU A 124 3.44 21.94 -6.70
N VAL A 125 2.80 22.00 -7.86
CA VAL A 125 2.69 23.21 -8.68
C VAL A 125 1.39 23.94 -8.36
N GLY A 126 1.48 25.19 -7.97
CA GLY A 126 0.32 26.01 -7.63
C GLY A 126 -0.13 25.86 -6.18
N ARG A 127 -1.29 26.46 -5.87
CA ARG A 127 -1.88 26.36 -4.54
C ARG A 127 -2.49 24.98 -4.36
N PRO A 128 -2.25 24.27 -3.25
CA PRO A 128 -2.99 23.06 -2.98
C PRO A 128 -4.48 23.40 -2.94
N GLY A 129 -5.25 23.00 -3.97
CA GLY A 129 -6.64 22.71 -3.72
C GLY A 129 -6.61 21.60 -2.69
N SER A 130 -7.27 21.75 -1.55
CA SER A 130 -7.27 20.68 -0.54
C SER A 130 -7.72 19.37 -1.17
N PRO A 131 -6.82 18.49 -1.61
CA PRO A 131 -7.22 17.15 -1.92
C PRO A 131 -7.52 16.54 -0.57
N GLY A 132 -8.65 15.95 -0.39
CA GLY A 132 -9.19 15.41 0.82
C GLY A 132 -8.12 15.03 1.82
N GLY A 133 -8.03 15.82 2.88
CA GLY A 133 -6.93 15.71 3.82
C GLY A 133 -6.92 14.33 4.43
N THR A 134 -5.77 13.68 4.40
CA THR A 134 -5.54 12.46 5.18
C THR A 134 -5.50 12.77 6.68
N GLY A 135 -5.71 14.01 7.10
CA GLY A 135 -5.33 14.45 8.45
C GLY A 135 -3.81 14.44 8.66
N LEU A 136 -3.08 13.74 7.77
CA LEU A 136 -1.64 13.65 7.70
C LEU A 136 -1.20 14.60 6.57
N ALA A 137 -0.83 15.84 6.93
CA ALA A 137 -0.39 16.85 5.97
C ALA A 137 0.91 16.40 5.30
N LEU A 138 0.81 15.92 4.05
CA LEU A 138 2.00 15.69 3.23
C LEU A 138 2.60 17.04 2.83
N ALA A 139 3.92 17.15 2.89
CA ALA A 139 4.61 18.37 2.48
C ALA A 139 4.39 18.63 0.99
N ALA A 140 4.27 19.93 0.61
CA ALA A 140 4.13 20.32 -0.79
C ALA A 140 5.35 19.93 -1.64
N THR A 141 6.51 19.77 -1.01
CA THR A 141 7.76 19.30 -1.61
C THR A 141 8.33 18.20 -0.75
N GLY A 142 8.77 17.10 -1.34
CA GLY A 142 9.39 15.99 -0.61
C GLY A 142 9.86 14.87 -1.53
N GLN A 143 10.63 13.96 -0.99
CA GLN A 143 11.01 12.74 -1.67
C GLN A 143 9.84 11.76 -1.65
N VAL A 144 9.57 11.13 -2.80
CA VAL A 144 8.52 10.14 -2.95
C VAL A 144 9.07 8.86 -3.54
N LEU A 145 8.46 7.74 -3.14
CA LEU A 145 8.65 6.41 -3.68
C LEU A 145 7.44 6.08 -4.52
N MET A 146 7.66 5.81 -5.81
CA MET A 146 6.62 5.55 -6.80
C MET A 146 6.78 4.13 -7.32
N VAL A 147 5.78 3.28 -7.09
CA VAL A 147 5.77 1.89 -7.55
C VAL A 147 5.08 1.81 -8.90
N PHE A 148 5.83 1.42 -9.94
CA PHE A 148 5.29 1.15 -11.27
C PHE A 148 5.08 -0.34 -11.46
N GLN A 149 4.00 -0.73 -12.13
CA GLN A 149 3.62 -2.11 -12.38
C GLN A 149 3.26 -2.35 -13.84
N GLN A 150 3.58 -3.55 -14.33
CA GLN A 150 3.16 -4.08 -15.62
C GLN A 150 2.57 -5.48 -15.41
N SER A 151 1.30 -5.68 -15.76
CA SER A 151 0.57 -6.93 -15.47
C SER A 151 0.87 -8.07 -16.44
N SER A 152 1.33 -7.77 -17.66
CA SER A 152 1.71 -8.74 -18.69
C SER A 152 2.69 -8.12 -19.70
N ALA A 153 3.28 -8.90 -20.59
CA ALA A 153 4.23 -8.43 -21.60
C ALA A 153 3.66 -7.33 -22.52
N THR A 154 2.37 -7.38 -22.80
CA THR A 154 1.68 -6.43 -23.68
C THR A 154 0.93 -5.32 -22.94
N ALA A 155 0.83 -5.41 -21.61
CA ALA A 155 0.17 -4.37 -20.80
C ALA A 155 1.06 -3.14 -20.69
N PRO A 156 0.48 -1.94 -20.57
CA PRO A 156 1.24 -0.74 -20.28
C PRO A 156 1.80 -0.78 -18.86
N TRP A 157 2.88 -0.05 -18.64
CA TRP A 157 3.37 0.29 -17.31
C TRP A 157 2.46 1.35 -16.68
N LEU A 158 2.02 1.12 -15.46
CA LEU A 158 1.10 1.99 -14.73
C LEU A 158 1.65 2.30 -13.34
N LEU A 159 1.47 3.53 -12.86
CA LEU A 159 1.76 3.88 -11.48
C LEU A 159 0.74 3.23 -10.54
N SER A 160 1.21 2.39 -9.61
CA SER A 160 0.37 1.64 -8.67
C SER A 160 0.18 2.36 -7.34
N SER A 161 1.24 2.97 -6.80
CA SER A 161 1.20 3.69 -5.53
C SER A 161 2.29 4.76 -5.47
N THR A 162 2.08 5.75 -4.61
CA THR A 162 3.06 6.80 -4.30
C THR A 162 3.06 7.03 -2.80
N SER A 163 4.23 6.93 -2.16
CA SER A 163 4.42 7.21 -0.74
C SER A 163 5.50 8.26 -0.54
N GLN A 164 5.24 9.28 0.27
CA GLN A 164 6.17 10.38 0.54
C GLN A 164 6.91 10.14 1.85
N LEU A 165 8.22 10.37 1.83
CA LEU A 165 9.04 10.32 3.03
C LEU A 165 8.84 11.61 3.84
N PRO A 166 8.72 11.51 5.16
CA PRO A 166 8.85 12.67 6.05
C PRO A 166 10.20 13.36 5.90
N ALA A 167 10.27 14.64 6.21
CA ALA A 167 11.53 15.37 6.17
C ALA A 167 12.59 14.74 7.09
N GLY A 168 13.80 14.60 6.58
CA GLY A 168 14.93 13.98 7.30
C GLY A 168 14.95 12.45 7.31
N VAL A 169 13.94 11.79 6.72
CA VAL A 169 13.91 10.34 6.55
C VAL A 169 14.49 9.98 5.19
N SER A 170 15.34 8.96 5.15
CA SER A 170 15.96 8.45 3.93
C SER A 170 15.59 6.97 3.68
N VAL A 171 15.64 6.57 2.43
CA VAL A 171 15.54 5.16 2.03
C VAL A 171 16.83 4.44 2.41
N PRO A 172 16.77 3.22 2.96
CA PRO A 172 17.98 2.43 3.23
C PRO A 172 18.67 2.03 1.92
N SER A 173 19.97 1.78 1.98
CA SER A 173 20.71 1.19 0.87
C SER A 173 20.14 -0.19 0.56
N LEU A 174 19.94 -0.49 -0.73
CA LEU A 174 19.42 -1.76 -1.20
C LEU A 174 20.54 -2.71 -1.66
N ALA A 175 20.29 -4.02 -1.56
CA ALA A 175 21.22 -5.05 -2.00
C ALA A 175 21.17 -5.20 -3.52
N ALA A 176 21.96 -4.44 -4.24
CA ALA A 176 22.10 -4.52 -5.69
C ALA A 176 23.23 -5.47 -6.10
N ASP A 177 23.03 -6.21 -7.20
CA ASP A 177 24.07 -7.01 -7.84
C ASP A 177 25.01 -6.15 -8.69
N SER A 178 26.00 -6.77 -9.31
CA SER A 178 27.00 -6.09 -10.17
C SER A 178 26.38 -5.44 -11.43
N ALA A 179 25.19 -5.84 -11.83
CA ALA A 179 24.44 -5.23 -12.93
C ALA A 179 23.45 -4.14 -12.46
N GLY A 180 23.40 -3.87 -11.15
CA GLY A 180 22.54 -2.84 -10.56
C GLY A 180 21.11 -3.30 -10.26
N TYR A 181 20.79 -4.58 -10.39
CA TYR A 181 19.47 -5.10 -10.03
C TYR A 181 19.39 -5.44 -8.54
N VAL A 182 18.27 -5.07 -7.92
CA VAL A 182 18.01 -5.31 -6.50
C VAL A 182 17.36 -6.68 -6.29
N ALA A 183 17.75 -7.39 -5.25
CA ALA A 183 17.11 -8.64 -4.87
C ALA A 183 15.71 -8.37 -4.30
N THR A 184 14.72 -9.14 -4.74
CA THR A 184 13.39 -9.19 -4.09
C THR A 184 13.43 -9.99 -2.81
N VAL A 185 12.48 -9.74 -1.91
CA VAL A 185 12.25 -10.56 -0.72
C VAL A 185 10.88 -11.21 -0.86
N PRO A 186 10.78 -12.56 -0.77
CA PRO A 186 9.49 -13.23 -0.72
C PRO A 186 8.62 -12.71 0.43
N LEU A 187 7.34 -12.45 0.18
CA LEU A 187 6.45 -11.84 1.17
C LEU A 187 6.25 -12.70 2.42
N ASN A 188 6.43 -14.02 2.30
CA ASN A 188 6.38 -14.98 3.41
C ASN A 188 7.77 -15.33 3.99
N SER A 189 8.81 -14.59 3.65
CA SER A 189 10.17 -14.81 4.14
C SER A 189 10.25 -14.62 5.67
N GLY A 190 10.91 -15.55 6.36
CA GLY A 190 11.24 -15.43 7.78
C GLY A 190 12.66 -14.92 8.05
N ALA A 191 13.34 -14.38 7.03
CA ALA A 191 14.71 -13.86 7.17
C ALA A 191 14.76 -12.43 7.74
N GLN A 192 13.63 -11.76 7.88
CA GLN A 192 13.45 -10.45 8.48
C GLN A 192 12.86 -10.58 9.89
N LEU A 193 12.82 -9.48 10.66
CA LEU A 193 12.24 -9.45 12.00
C LEU A 193 10.77 -9.87 11.98
N ALA A 194 10.04 -9.49 10.93
CA ALA A 194 8.72 -10.02 10.61
C ALA A 194 8.68 -10.48 9.15
N ARG A 195 7.67 -11.25 8.79
CA ARG A 195 7.39 -11.55 7.38
C ARG A 195 6.93 -10.24 6.70
N PRO A 196 7.39 -9.93 5.47
CA PRO A 196 6.97 -8.73 4.76
C PRO A 196 5.44 -8.57 4.64
N ASP A 197 4.68 -9.66 4.49
CA ASP A 197 3.20 -9.63 4.45
C ASP A 197 2.56 -9.31 5.81
N ALA A 198 3.29 -9.46 6.92
CA ALA A 198 2.82 -9.12 8.26
C ALA A 198 3.10 -7.67 8.66
N THR A 199 3.90 -6.92 7.90
CA THR A 199 4.30 -5.54 8.23
C THR A 199 3.08 -4.62 8.40
N GLY A 200 2.13 -4.66 7.47
CA GLY A 200 0.88 -3.88 7.56
C GLY A 200 0.04 -4.23 8.79
N PRO A 201 -0.32 -5.50 9.01
CA PRO A 201 -1.02 -5.94 10.22
C PRO A 201 -0.33 -5.56 11.53
N LEU A 202 0.99 -5.62 11.60
CA LEU A 202 1.75 -5.20 12.79
C LEU A 202 1.69 -3.68 13.01
N GLN A 203 1.73 -2.88 11.93
CA GLN A 203 1.50 -1.44 12.02
C GLN A 203 0.08 -1.15 12.50
N ALA A 204 -0.93 -1.81 11.93
CA ALA A 204 -2.32 -1.67 12.32
C ALA A 204 -2.50 -1.89 13.83
N ALA A 205 -1.99 -2.98 14.37
CA ALA A 205 -2.07 -3.26 15.80
C ALA A 205 -1.45 -2.16 16.69
N VAL A 206 -0.41 -1.42 16.21
CA VAL A 206 0.15 -0.28 16.96
C VAL A 206 -0.69 0.98 16.76
N VAL A 207 -1.29 1.17 15.59
CA VAL A 207 -2.16 2.32 15.29
C VAL A 207 -3.49 2.21 16.06
N ASP A 208 -4.03 1.01 16.21
CA ASP A 208 -5.33 0.78 16.82
C ASP A 208 -5.25 0.64 18.35
N ASP A 209 -4.29 -0.17 18.83
CA ASP A 209 -4.13 -0.49 20.27
C ASP A 209 -3.12 0.41 20.99
N GLY A 210 -2.31 1.15 20.23
CA GLY A 210 -1.32 2.09 20.75
C GLY A 210 0.00 1.46 21.22
N PRO A 211 0.82 2.24 21.97
CA PRO A 211 2.16 1.82 22.39
C PRO A 211 2.18 0.63 23.36
N ALA A 212 1.04 0.27 23.95
CA ALA A 212 0.91 -0.90 24.82
C ALA A 212 0.66 -2.20 24.03
N SER A 213 0.37 -2.11 22.73
CA SER A 213 0.20 -3.27 21.85
C SER A 213 1.41 -4.20 21.88
N PRO A 214 1.23 -5.52 21.86
CA PRO A 214 2.33 -6.47 21.69
C PRO A 214 3.18 -6.18 20.44
N ALA A 215 2.56 -5.67 19.36
CA ALA A 215 3.25 -5.30 18.12
C ALA A 215 4.26 -4.13 18.32
N ALA A 216 4.09 -3.28 19.31
CA ALA A 216 5.04 -2.21 19.65
C ALA A 216 6.41 -2.73 20.14
N LYS A 217 6.54 -4.04 20.42
CA LYS A 217 7.83 -4.68 20.67
C LYS A 217 8.67 -4.79 19.41
N VAL A 218 8.03 -4.95 18.24
CA VAL A 218 8.68 -5.17 16.93
C VAL A 218 8.51 -3.99 15.98
N VAL A 219 7.51 -3.13 16.16
CA VAL A 219 7.28 -1.90 15.38
C VAL A 219 7.77 -0.69 16.15
N ALA A 220 8.52 0.17 15.50
CA ALA A 220 9.05 1.39 16.10
C ALA A 220 7.96 2.43 16.34
N ALA A 221 8.05 3.14 17.45
CA ALA A 221 7.28 4.34 17.69
C ALA A 221 7.70 5.43 16.67
N GLY A 222 6.72 6.17 16.14
CA GLY A 222 6.96 7.23 15.17
C GLY A 222 5.68 7.88 14.70
N ASN A 223 5.80 8.92 13.87
CA ASN A 223 4.64 9.69 13.38
C ASN A 223 3.64 8.83 12.61
N LEU A 224 4.11 7.77 11.92
CA LEU A 224 3.29 6.88 11.09
C LEU A 224 2.83 5.61 11.83
N THR A 225 3.03 5.54 13.14
CA THR A 225 2.61 4.44 14.02
C THR A 225 1.94 5.02 15.26
N THR A 226 2.66 5.15 16.37
CA THR A 226 2.14 5.74 17.63
C THR A 226 1.68 7.20 17.47
N GLY A 227 2.20 7.93 16.48
CA GLY A 227 1.73 9.28 16.14
C GLY A 227 0.32 9.29 15.56
N ILE A 228 -0.02 8.32 14.69
CA ILE A 228 -1.39 8.15 14.17
C ILE A 228 -2.33 7.78 15.33
N TYR A 229 -1.93 6.82 16.17
CA TYR A 229 -2.69 6.49 17.39
C TYR A 229 -2.96 7.72 18.27
N ALA A 230 -1.94 8.53 18.55
CA ALA A 230 -2.09 9.72 19.37
C ALA A 230 -3.01 10.76 18.71
N ALA A 231 -2.90 10.96 17.40
CA ALA A 231 -3.79 11.86 16.64
C ALA A 231 -5.25 11.38 16.67
N ALA A 232 -5.48 10.08 16.52
CA ALA A 232 -6.78 9.47 16.64
C ALA A 232 -7.38 9.74 18.04
N ARG A 233 -6.60 9.55 19.10
CA ARG A 233 -7.05 9.80 20.50
C ARG A 233 -7.42 11.25 20.75
N VAL A 234 -6.71 12.20 20.15
CA VAL A 234 -7.07 13.64 20.22
C VAL A 234 -8.38 13.89 19.46
N ALA A 235 -8.51 13.31 18.26
CA ALA A 235 -9.75 13.41 17.47
C ALA A 235 -10.94 12.71 18.16
N MET A 236 -10.66 11.63 18.93
CA MET A 236 -11.63 10.88 19.72
C MET A 236 -12.03 11.56 21.04
N THR A 237 -11.66 12.82 21.27
CA THR A 237 -12.16 13.61 22.40
C THR A 237 -13.32 14.48 21.90
N PRO A 238 -14.49 13.90 21.60
CA PRO A 238 -15.60 14.63 21.04
C PRO A 238 -16.28 15.51 22.07
N PRO A 239 -17.15 16.44 21.65
CA PRO A 239 -18.13 17.03 22.52
C PRO A 239 -18.88 15.90 23.25
N ALA A 240 -19.17 16.10 24.53
CA ALA A 240 -19.67 15.07 25.45
C ALA A 240 -20.77 14.19 24.81
N GLY A 241 -20.48 12.92 24.65
CA GLY A 241 -21.41 11.89 24.24
C GLY A 241 -21.19 11.23 22.88
N ASP A 242 -20.43 11.82 21.96
CA ASP A 242 -20.18 11.21 20.66
C ASP A 242 -19.17 10.07 20.77
N LEU A 243 -19.32 9.04 19.95
CA LEU A 243 -18.38 7.93 19.83
C LEU A 243 -17.52 8.13 18.59
N TYR A 244 -16.22 8.01 18.76
CA TYR A 244 -15.27 8.00 17.65
C TYR A 244 -14.75 6.58 17.45
N GLN A 245 -14.72 6.12 16.19
CA GLN A 245 -14.08 4.87 15.79
C GLN A 245 -12.96 5.19 14.82
N TRP A 246 -11.88 4.43 14.91
CA TRP A 246 -10.71 4.58 14.06
C TRP A 246 -10.00 3.23 13.98
N GLU A 247 -9.81 2.72 12.76
CA GLU A 247 -9.25 1.40 12.53
C GLU A 247 -8.38 1.40 11.29
N LEU A 248 -7.19 0.78 11.37
CA LEU A 248 -6.30 0.58 10.24
C LEU A 248 -6.36 -0.87 9.78
N GLU A 249 -6.92 -1.11 8.61
CA GLU A 249 -7.19 -2.44 8.07
C GLU A 249 -6.32 -2.81 6.86
N GLY A 250 -6.10 -4.13 6.68
CA GLY A 250 -5.42 -4.67 5.50
C GLY A 250 -6.21 -4.49 4.22
N THR A 251 -5.50 -4.43 3.10
CA THR A 251 -6.10 -4.34 1.76
C THR A 251 -5.81 -5.58 0.94
N HIS A 252 -6.50 -5.70 -0.22
CA HIS A 252 -6.22 -6.71 -1.24
C HIS A 252 -5.15 -6.29 -2.26
N TYR A 253 -4.57 -5.09 -2.13
CA TYR A 253 -3.52 -4.62 -3.03
C TYR A 253 -2.21 -5.36 -2.79
N SER A 254 -1.44 -5.53 -3.88
CA SER A 254 -0.17 -6.25 -3.83
C SER A 254 0.84 -5.52 -2.95
N ASN A 255 1.53 -6.30 -2.12
CA ASN A 255 2.71 -5.88 -1.40
C ASN A 255 3.95 -6.15 -2.25
N PHE A 256 5.02 -5.37 -2.04
CA PHE A 256 6.32 -5.54 -2.69
C PHE A 256 7.42 -5.42 -1.64
N ALA A 257 8.50 -6.18 -1.82
CA ALA A 257 9.62 -6.12 -0.89
C ALA A 257 10.95 -6.25 -1.62
N LEU A 258 11.88 -5.33 -1.32
CA LEU A 258 13.26 -5.30 -1.78
C LEU A 258 14.22 -5.59 -0.63
N ARG A 259 15.28 -6.32 -0.89
CA ARG A 259 16.31 -6.61 0.10
C ARG A 259 17.16 -5.36 0.35
N THR A 260 17.34 -5.00 1.61
CA THR A 260 18.28 -3.96 2.03
C THR A 260 19.71 -4.52 2.12
N ALA A 261 20.71 -3.64 2.02
CA ALA A 261 22.11 -4.04 2.02
C ALA A 261 22.57 -4.71 3.33
N ASP A 262 21.89 -4.45 4.43
CA ASP A 262 22.10 -5.08 5.73
C ASP A 262 21.36 -6.43 5.90
N GLY A 263 20.62 -6.88 4.87
CA GLY A 263 19.89 -8.15 4.86
C GLY A 263 18.43 -8.06 5.30
N GLY A 264 17.94 -6.89 5.66
CA GLY A 264 16.52 -6.62 5.93
C GLY A 264 15.67 -6.52 4.67
N ALA A 265 14.53 -5.84 4.79
CA ALA A 265 13.61 -5.58 3.68
C ALA A 265 13.07 -4.13 3.70
N LEU A 266 12.95 -3.53 2.52
CA LEU A 266 12.11 -2.37 2.27
C LEU A 266 10.77 -2.87 1.71
N VAL A 267 9.71 -2.73 2.50
CA VAL A 267 8.38 -3.30 2.22
C VAL A 267 7.41 -2.19 1.83
N PHE A 268 6.68 -2.39 0.72
CA PHE A 268 5.61 -1.51 0.25
C PHE A 268 4.27 -2.21 0.39
N TYR A 269 3.29 -1.56 0.98
CA TYR A 269 1.96 -2.11 1.24
C TYR A 269 0.91 -1.00 1.30
N ALA A 270 -0.36 -1.41 1.27
CA ALA A 270 -1.48 -0.49 1.39
C ALA A 270 -2.42 -0.92 2.51
N MET A 271 -3.07 0.05 3.16
CA MET A 271 -4.02 -0.15 4.24
C MET A 271 -5.24 0.75 4.05
N TYR A 272 -6.40 0.31 4.49
CA TYR A 272 -7.55 1.19 4.71
C TYR A 272 -7.44 1.82 6.09
N LEU A 273 -7.79 3.09 6.19
CA LEU A 273 -7.99 3.77 7.45
C LEU A 273 -9.46 4.20 7.52
N ASP A 274 -10.21 3.47 8.31
CA ASP A 274 -11.61 3.74 8.57
C ASP A 274 -11.77 4.66 9.78
N SER A 275 -12.66 5.62 9.67
CA SER A 275 -13.03 6.50 10.77
C SER A 275 -14.53 6.76 10.78
N ALA A 276 -15.12 6.77 11.96
CA ALA A 276 -16.52 7.10 12.12
C ALA A 276 -16.73 8.02 13.32
N VAL A 277 -17.66 8.95 13.17
CA VAL A 277 -18.26 9.72 14.27
C VAL A 277 -19.68 9.24 14.43
N GLU A 278 -20.04 8.79 15.62
CA GLU A 278 -21.39 8.35 15.93
C GLU A 278 -21.94 9.15 17.12
N VAL A 279 -23.12 9.74 16.93
CA VAL A 279 -23.87 10.44 17.98
C VAL A 279 -24.88 9.44 18.55
N PRO A 280 -24.82 9.10 19.83
CA PRO A 280 -25.77 8.19 20.46
C PRO A 280 -27.20 8.73 20.35
N ALA A 281 -28.08 7.95 19.77
CA ALA A 281 -29.49 8.26 19.74
C ALA A 281 -30.10 8.07 21.14
N ILE A 282 -30.63 9.10 21.73
CA ILE A 282 -31.36 9.03 23.02
C ILE A 282 -32.84 8.76 22.72
N LEU A 283 -33.30 7.56 23.06
CA LEU A 283 -34.72 7.22 22.98
C LEU A 283 -35.47 7.83 24.22
N ASN A 284 -36.22 8.90 24.00
CA ASN A 284 -37.03 9.49 25.02
C ASN A 284 -38.52 9.37 24.62
N LYS A 285 -39.30 8.60 25.39
CA LYS A 285 -40.76 8.37 25.20
C LYS A 285 -41.11 7.91 23.74
N GLY A 286 -40.31 7.03 23.18
CA GLY A 286 -40.53 6.53 21.81
C GLY A 286 -40.11 7.49 20.68
N VAL A 287 -39.53 8.64 20.99
CA VAL A 287 -38.96 9.57 20.02
C VAL A 287 -37.44 9.44 20.07
N VAL A 288 -36.84 9.17 18.88
CA VAL A 288 -35.40 9.20 18.72
C VAL A 288 -34.96 10.65 18.74
N ASN A 289 -34.31 11.07 19.82
CA ASN A 289 -33.77 12.42 19.93
C ASN A 289 -32.30 12.34 19.48
N THR A 290 -32.03 12.84 18.28
CA THR A 290 -30.66 12.99 17.77
C THR A 290 -30.12 14.31 18.29
N GLY A 291 -28.88 14.32 18.76
CA GLY A 291 -28.16 15.56 19.14
C GLY A 291 -28.07 16.57 18.00
N PRO A 292 -27.25 17.62 18.14
CA PRO A 292 -27.00 18.55 17.06
C PRO A 292 -26.40 17.82 15.84
N PRO A 293 -26.59 18.32 14.61
CA PRO A 293 -26.01 17.72 13.42
C PRO A 293 -24.50 17.56 13.56
N ILE A 294 -23.97 16.43 13.07
CA ILE A 294 -22.52 16.23 12.95
C ILE A 294 -21.97 17.21 11.94
N THR A 295 -20.96 17.99 12.34
CA THR A 295 -20.28 18.91 11.41
C THR A 295 -19.49 18.11 10.38
N VAL A 296 -19.88 18.19 9.10
CA VAL A 296 -19.13 17.59 8.01
C VAL A 296 -17.94 18.46 7.66
N PRO A 297 -16.69 17.98 7.81
CA PRO A 297 -15.52 18.72 7.34
C PRO A 297 -15.62 18.97 5.85
N GLY A 298 -15.26 20.18 5.39
CA GLY A 298 -15.40 20.58 3.98
C GLY A 298 -14.68 19.63 3.00
N TYR A 299 -13.61 18.97 3.44
CA TYR A 299 -12.87 17.98 2.65
C TYR A 299 -13.61 16.63 2.48
N LEU A 300 -14.69 16.37 3.25
CA LEU A 300 -15.56 15.20 3.10
C LEU A 300 -16.80 15.48 2.27
N ALA A 301 -17.23 16.72 2.22
CA ALA A 301 -18.52 17.12 1.65
C ALA A 301 -18.71 16.67 0.18
N PHE A 302 -17.61 16.63 -0.62
CA PHE A 302 -17.71 16.21 -2.03
C PHE A 302 -17.89 14.70 -2.22
N LEU A 303 -17.63 13.88 -1.19
CA LEU A 303 -17.81 12.43 -1.21
C LEU A 303 -19.22 12.02 -0.78
N LEU A 304 -19.90 12.88 -0.05
CA LEU A 304 -21.28 12.66 0.29
C LEU A 304 -22.16 12.84 -0.95
N ALA A 305 -23.08 11.91 -1.17
CA ALA A 305 -23.99 12.00 -2.32
C ALA A 305 -24.83 13.30 -2.21
N GLN A 306 -25.08 13.95 -3.35
CA GLN A 306 -25.98 15.12 -3.38
C GLN A 306 -27.37 14.71 -2.86
N GLY A 307 -27.90 15.51 -1.94
CA GLY A 307 -29.20 15.25 -1.32
C GLY A 307 -29.16 14.31 -0.12
N GLN A 308 -27.99 13.86 0.32
CA GLN A 308 -27.90 13.19 1.63
C GLN A 308 -28.29 14.16 2.75
N PRO A 309 -29.02 13.67 3.77
CA PRO A 309 -29.38 14.47 4.92
C PRO A 309 -28.13 14.94 5.65
N VAL A 310 -28.24 16.07 6.34
CA VAL A 310 -27.20 16.49 7.28
C VAL A 310 -27.02 15.38 8.31
N PRO A 311 -25.78 14.83 8.47
CA PRO A 311 -25.57 13.67 9.34
C PRO A 311 -25.96 14.00 10.77
N ARG A 312 -26.80 13.15 11.38
CA ARG A 312 -27.27 13.31 12.75
C ARG A 312 -26.92 12.14 13.64
N LEU A 313 -26.68 10.98 13.04
CA LEU A 313 -26.41 9.74 13.76
C LEU A 313 -24.99 9.27 13.53
N ARG A 314 -24.53 9.29 12.27
CA ARG A 314 -23.21 8.74 11.92
C ARG A 314 -22.62 9.42 10.68
N LEU A 315 -21.31 9.65 10.73
CA LEU A 315 -20.50 10.09 9.61
C LEU A 315 -19.30 9.14 9.50
N ASP A 316 -19.24 8.38 8.40
CA ASP A 316 -18.14 7.49 8.09
C ASP A 316 -17.21 8.13 7.07
N ALA A 317 -15.92 7.87 7.20
CA ALA A 317 -14.91 8.22 6.20
C ALA A 317 -13.86 7.12 6.10
N GLN A 318 -13.46 6.78 4.87
CA GLN A 318 -12.43 5.81 4.59
C GLN A 318 -11.32 6.43 3.77
N GLN A 319 -10.09 6.17 4.15
CA GLN A 319 -8.89 6.53 3.41
C GLN A 319 -8.21 5.25 2.90
N LEU A 320 -7.62 5.32 1.72
CA LEU A 320 -6.72 4.29 1.21
C LEU A 320 -5.31 4.85 1.24
N LEU A 321 -4.48 4.25 2.08
CA LEU A 321 -3.13 4.71 2.35
C LEU A 321 -2.10 3.72 1.80
N SER A 322 -1.02 4.23 1.22
CA SER A 322 0.16 3.46 0.82
C SER A 322 1.31 3.77 1.75
N PHE A 323 2.05 2.76 2.17
CA PHE A 323 3.16 2.89 3.09
C PHE A 323 4.43 2.27 2.52
N ALA A 324 5.57 2.73 3.02
CA ALA A 324 6.83 1.99 2.94
C ALA A 324 7.41 1.82 4.35
N ALA A 325 7.93 0.63 4.63
CA ALA A 325 8.58 0.31 5.91
C ALA A 325 9.90 -0.40 5.70
N VAL A 326 10.83 -0.18 6.62
CA VAL A 326 12.10 -0.91 6.72
C VAL A 326 11.94 -1.98 7.80
N ASP A 327 12.07 -3.23 7.41
CA ASP A 327 12.04 -4.38 8.29
C ASP A 327 13.47 -4.93 8.44
N PRO A 328 14.08 -4.87 9.63
CA PRO A 328 15.45 -5.33 9.83
C PRO A 328 15.58 -6.85 9.69
N PRO A 329 16.81 -7.38 9.47
CA PRO A 329 17.03 -8.82 9.41
C PRO A 329 16.71 -9.48 10.75
N ALA A 330 16.22 -10.74 10.69
CA ALA A 330 16.01 -11.57 11.87
C ALA A 330 17.33 -11.80 12.61
N GLY A 331 17.27 -11.93 13.96
CA GLY A 331 18.45 -12.22 14.76
C GLY A 331 19.43 -11.07 14.90
N THR A 332 19.09 -9.87 14.48
CA THR A 332 19.88 -8.66 14.79
C THR A 332 19.97 -8.55 16.31
N ALA A 333 21.18 -8.63 16.86
CA ALA A 333 21.45 -8.71 18.30
C ALA A 333 21.03 -7.45 19.09
N SER A 334 20.55 -6.42 18.40
CA SER A 334 20.04 -5.19 19.00
C SER A 334 18.54 -5.35 19.30
N THR A 335 18.19 -5.40 20.57
CA THR A 335 16.81 -5.22 21.06
C THR A 335 16.17 -3.90 20.61
N ALA A 336 16.94 -3.02 19.96
CA ALA A 336 16.52 -1.74 19.42
C ALA A 336 16.14 -1.80 17.92
N ALA A 337 16.48 -2.89 17.20
CA ALA A 337 16.10 -3.03 15.80
C ALA A 337 14.59 -3.34 15.70
N LYS A 338 13.83 -2.40 15.13
CA LYS A 338 12.39 -2.50 14.96
C LYS A 338 11.99 -2.13 13.54
N ILE A 339 10.86 -2.61 13.09
CA ILE A 339 10.23 -2.20 11.83
C ILE A 339 9.95 -0.70 11.90
N GLN A 340 10.45 0.05 10.94
CA GLN A 340 10.26 1.50 10.85
C GLN A 340 9.36 1.82 9.66
N VAL A 341 8.20 2.41 9.89
CA VAL A 341 7.35 2.94 8.82
C VAL A 341 7.91 4.29 8.40
N ILE A 342 8.42 4.38 7.17
CA ILE A 342 9.23 5.50 6.71
C ILE A 342 8.54 6.40 5.67
N ALA A 343 7.45 5.94 5.06
CA ALA A 343 6.76 6.74 4.05
C ALA A 343 5.25 6.47 4.08
N ILE A 344 4.48 7.48 3.66
CA ILE A 344 3.02 7.40 3.54
C ILE A 344 2.54 8.16 2.31
N GLY A 345 1.46 7.67 1.71
CA GLY A 345 0.73 8.31 0.61
C GLY A 345 -0.74 7.93 0.61
N GLY A 346 -1.43 8.26 -0.47
CA GLY A 346 -2.85 7.94 -0.59
C GLY A 346 -3.77 9.09 -0.18
N GLY A 347 -4.98 8.79 0.23
CA GLY A 347 -5.97 9.79 0.62
C GLY A 347 -7.37 9.25 0.82
N LEU A 348 -8.28 10.15 1.07
CA LEU A 348 -9.68 9.88 1.27
C LEU A 348 -10.30 9.28 0.00
N ILE A 349 -11.12 8.24 0.15
CA ILE A 349 -11.74 7.52 -0.97
C ILE A 349 -13.24 7.40 -0.86
N TYR A 350 -13.78 7.46 0.35
CA TYR A 350 -15.20 7.28 0.62
C TYR A 350 -15.63 8.10 1.83
N ALA A 351 -16.88 8.56 1.81
CA ALA A 351 -17.61 9.07 2.97
C ALA A 351 -19.10 8.74 2.84
N SER A 352 -19.76 8.48 3.96
CA SER A 352 -21.20 8.33 4.06
C SER A 352 -21.74 9.00 5.32
N ALA A 353 -23.03 9.33 5.32
CA ALA A 353 -23.70 10.02 6.40
C ALA A 353 -25.12 9.48 6.62
N THR A 354 -25.52 9.32 7.89
CA THR A 354 -26.89 8.92 8.28
C THR A 354 -27.43 9.77 9.43
#